data_3caec585549556571b26050d928c14da
#
_entry.id   3caec585549556571b26050d928c14da
#
_cell.length_a   1.000
_cell.length_b   1.000
_cell.length_c   1.000
_cell.angle_alpha   90.00
_cell.angle_beta   90.00
_cell.angle_gamma   90.00
#
_symmetry.space_group_name_H-M   'P 1'
#
loop_
_entity.id
_entity.type
_entity.pdbx_description
1 polymer ?
#
loop_
_entity_poly.entity_id
_entity_poly.type
_entity_poly.pdbx_seq_one_letter_code
_entity_poly.pdbx_strand_id
1 'polypeptide(L)'
;MNTRLFLSFIFVFIMQGSFSLQAEYANQTERLDALTPDNRIIAEDLITFMQASDDKYFAWVNKINEPNLPALGDQLINDENFDWTTEYSDYNIRVVRGPVIEKTGRMLSEGKMTSPGRGDKTLVWGRFYSIDIHPKTPLVGMLHATLVLQFFEDNSIGTGGWLDMMPGTRIPEDLEFLKQTTDDYFEKHNANTALYRRLVCKGTEDTIEYW
;
A
#
# COMPACT_ATOMS: atom_id res chain seq x y z
N MET A 1 35.59 -27.91 6.56
CA MET A 1 34.12 -27.64 6.42
C MET A 1 33.97 -26.55 5.38
N ASN A 2 33.39 -26.86 4.25
CA ASN A 2 33.51 -26.07 3.00
C ASN A 2 32.67 -24.77 3.03
N THR A 3 33.35 -23.66 3.19
CA THR A 3 32.78 -22.28 3.14
C THR A 3 32.05 -21.95 1.81
N ARG A 4 32.26 -22.74 0.77
CA ARG A 4 31.59 -22.58 -0.53
C ARG A 4 30.15 -23.08 -0.56
N LEU A 5 29.75 -23.98 0.33
CA LEU A 5 28.37 -24.49 0.39
C LEU A 5 27.44 -23.51 1.08
N PHE A 6 27.96 -22.72 2.01
CA PHE A 6 27.15 -21.74 2.77
C PHE A 6 26.76 -20.50 1.93
N LEU A 7 27.67 -20.07 1.07
CA LEU A 7 27.37 -18.95 0.16
C LEU A 7 26.34 -19.32 -0.94
N SER A 8 26.31 -20.59 -1.37
CA SER A 8 25.32 -21.04 -2.37
C SER A 8 23.90 -21.11 -1.78
N PHE A 9 23.75 -21.40 -0.50
CA PHE A 9 22.44 -21.44 0.15
C PHE A 9 21.86 -20.03 0.38
N ILE A 10 22.71 -19.07 0.74
CA ILE A 10 22.29 -17.67 0.93
C ILE A 10 21.87 -17.04 -0.44
N PHE A 11 22.57 -17.39 -1.52
CA PHE A 11 22.25 -16.88 -2.85
C PHE A 11 20.93 -17.45 -3.41
N VAL A 12 20.61 -18.72 -3.09
CA VAL A 12 19.34 -19.34 -3.50
C VAL A 12 18.15 -18.75 -2.73
N PHE A 13 18.33 -18.40 -1.46
CA PHE A 13 17.25 -17.78 -0.66
C PHE A 13 16.96 -16.33 -1.08
N ILE A 14 17.98 -15.54 -1.45
CA ILE A 14 17.83 -14.18 -1.97
C ILE A 14 17.17 -14.19 -3.37
N MET A 15 17.47 -15.20 -4.19
CA MET A 15 16.84 -15.35 -5.50
C MET A 15 15.36 -15.75 -5.42
N GLN A 16 14.95 -16.57 -4.46
CA GLN A 16 13.54 -16.98 -4.33
C GLN A 16 12.64 -15.84 -3.83
N GLY A 17 13.13 -14.96 -2.95
CA GLY A 17 12.38 -13.77 -2.52
C GLY A 17 12.19 -12.73 -3.63
N SER A 18 13.18 -12.59 -4.52
CA SER A 18 13.10 -11.67 -5.67
C SER A 18 12.16 -12.17 -6.78
N PHE A 19 12.06 -13.49 -6.97
CA PHE A 19 11.18 -14.07 -7.98
C PHE A 19 9.69 -13.93 -7.65
N SER A 20 9.30 -14.00 -6.38
CA SER A 20 7.89 -13.85 -5.99
C SER A 20 7.41 -12.41 -6.13
N LEU A 21 8.22 -11.43 -5.77
CA LEU A 21 7.91 -10.00 -5.94
C LEU A 21 7.77 -9.63 -7.43
N GLN A 22 8.70 -10.08 -8.28
CA GLN A 22 8.65 -9.80 -9.71
C GLN A 22 7.44 -10.46 -10.40
N ALA A 23 7.05 -11.65 -9.99
CA ALA A 23 5.86 -12.33 -10.51
C ALA A 23 4.56 -11.60 -10.11
N GLU A 24 4.50 -11.05 -8.90
CA GLU A 24 3.36 -10.32 -8.38
C GLU A 24 3.09 -9.04 -9.17
N TYR A 25 4.11 -8.21 -9.38
CA TYR A 25 3.96 -6.98 -10.17
C TYR A 25 3.81 -7.25 -11.67
N ALA A 26 4.32 -8.36 -12.19
CA ALA A 26 4.07 -8.78 -13.57
C ALA A 26 2.57 -9.02 -13.82
N ASN A 27 1.86 -9.59 -12.85
CA ASN A 27 0.41 -9.78 -12.95
C ASN A 27 -0.36 -8.45 -12.97
N GLN A 28 0.20 -7.37 -12.41
CA GLN A 28 -0.43 -6.05 -12.45
C GLN A 28 -0.47 -5.42 -13.86
N THR A 29 0.27 -5.97 -14.81
CA THR A 29 0.28 -5.51 -16.22
C THR A 29 -0.84 -6.11 -17.08
N GLU A 30 -1.63 -7.01 -16.55
CA GLU A 30 -2.75 -7.60 -17.29
C GLU A 30 -3.73 -6.52 -17.77
N ARG A 31 -4.26 -6.74 -18.96
CA ARG A 31 -5.25 -5.86 -19.62
C ARG A 31 -4.81 -4.42 -19.92
N LEU A 32 -3.52 -4.08 -19.77
CA LEU A 32 -3.03 -2.78 -20.21
C LEU A 32 -3.25 -2.50 -21.69
N ASP A 33 -3.24 -3.56 -22.52
CA ASP A 33 -3.47 -3.45 -23.96
C ASP A 33 -4.92 -3.07 -24.31
N ALA A 34 -5.86 -3.21 -23.39
CA ALA A 34 -7.23 -2.76 -23.56
C ALA A 34 -7.42 -1.24 -23.30
N LEU A 35 -6.40 -0.57 -22.78
CA LEU A 35 -6.42 0.85 -22.50
C LEU A 35 -6.02 1.70 -23.71
N THR A 36 -6.53 2.93 -23.76
CA THR A 36 -5.99 3.94 -24.67
C THR A 36 -4.52 4.22 -24.33
N PRO A 37 -3.71 4.73 -25.29
CA PRO A 37 -2.29 5.03 -25.02
C PRO A 37 -2.09 5.95 -23.79
N ASP A 38 -2.92 6.98 -23.62
CA ASP A 38 -2.81 7.93 -22.52
C ASP A 38 -3.17 7.26 -21.16
N ASN A 39 -4.25 6.48 -21.12
CA ASN A 39 -4.66 5.76 -19.93
C ASN A 39 -3.65 4.66 -19.55
N ARG A 40 -3.01 4.05 -20.55
CA ARG A 40 -1.96 3.07 -20.32
C ARG A 40 -0.75 3.68 -19.59
N ILE A 41 -0.31 4.87 -20.00
CA ILE A 41 0.79 5.58 -19.32
C ILE A 41 0.43 5.79 -17.84
N ILE A 42 -0.76 6.27 -17.54
CA ILE A 42 -1.21 6.50 -16.16
C ILE A 42 -1.25 5.18 -15.36
N ALA A 43 -1.70 4.09 -15.98
CA ALA A 43 -1.74 2.78 -15.35
C ALA A 43 -0.33 2.23 -15.05
N GLU A 44 0.61 2.36 -15.99
CA GLU A 44 2.01 1.96 -15.83
C GLU A 44 2.72 2.78 -14.74
N ASP A 45 2.44 4.08 -14.66
CA ASP A 45 2.93 4.96 -13.59
C ASP A 45 2.40 4.52 -12.21
N LEU A 46 1.12 4.13 -12.11
CA LEU A 46 0.55 3.60 -10.87
C LEU A 46 1.23 2.28 -10.46
N ILE A 47 1.44 1.35 -11.39
CA ILE A 47 2.12 0.08 -11.09
C ILE A 47 3.53 0.34 -10.56
N THR A 48 4.27 1.25 -11.21
CA THR A 48 5.60 1.66 -10.77
C THR A 48 5.57 2.29 -9.38
N PHE A 49 4.59 3.14 -9.11
CA PHE A 49 4.39 3.74 -7.79
C PHE A 49 4.10 2.69 -6.71
N MET A 50 3.21 1.72 -6.98
CA MET A 50 2.89 0.64 -6.04
C MET A 50 4.13 -0.16 -5.67
N GLN A 51 4.93 -0.55 -6.65
CA GLN A 51 6.20 -1.27 -6.44
C GLN A 51 7.19 -0.48 -5.59
N ALA A 52 7.42 0.78 -5.96
CA ALA A 52 8.33 1.66 -5.22
C ALA A 52 7.86 1.91 -3.77
N SER A 53 6.54 1.96 -3.56
CA SER A 53 5.95 2.11 -2.24
C SER A 53 6.17 0.87 -1.39
N ASP A 54 5.94 -0.33 -1.92
CA ASP A 54 6.22 -1.60 -1.23
C ASP A 54 7.68 -1.69 -0.80
N ASP A 55 8.60 -1.49 -1.75
CA ASP A 55 10.04 -1.56 -1.47
C ASP A 55 10.44 -0.60 -0.34
N LYS A 56 9.93 0.62 -0.38
CA LYS A 56 10.23 1.65 0.60
C LYS A 56 9.63 1.34 1.99
N TYR A 57 8.35 1.00 2.04
CA TYR A 57 7.65 0.79 3.32
C TYR A 57 8.14 -0.48 4.02
N PHE A 58 8.29 -1.59 3.32
CA PHE A 58 8.78 -2.83 3.92
C PHE A 58 10.25 -2.72 4.34
N ALA A 59 11.11 -2.05 3.55
CA ALA A 59 12.49 -1.78 3.96
C ALA A 59 12.54 -0.92 5.23
N TRP A 60 11.68 0.09 5.34
CA TRP A 60 11.60 0.94 6.53
C TRP A 60 11.12 0.17 7.75
N VAL A 61 10.08 -0.64 7.62
CA VAL A 61 9.54 -1.49 8.69
C VAL A 61 10.59 -2.47 9.19
N ASN A 62 11.31 -3.13 8.28
CA ASN A 62 12.39 -4.04 8.63
C ASN A 62 13.51 -3.31 9.38
N LYS A 63 13.92 -2.14 8.92
CA LYS A 63 14.94 -1.32 9.58
C LYS A 63 14.57 -0.95 11.02
N ILE A 64 13.27 -0.77 11.32
CA ILE A 64 12.79 -0.49 12.68
C ILE A 64 12.73 -1.75 13.52
N ASN A 65 12.29 -2.87 12.94
CA ASN A 65 12.07 -4.12 13.67
C ASN A 65 13.36 -4.89 13.96
N GLU A 66 14.27 -4.99 13.00
CA GLU A 66 15.51 -5.80 13.10
C GLU A 66 16.35 -5.57 14.37
N PRO A 67 16.65 -4.32 14.79
CA PRO A 67 17.46 -4.07 15.98
C PRO A 67 16.80 -4.55 17.28
N ASN A 68 15.49 -4.77 17.27
CA ASN A 68 14.68 -5.12 18.42
C ASN A 68 14.30 -6.61 18.45
N LEU A 69 14.68 -7.40 17.46
CA LEU A 69 14.42 -8.84 17.41
C LEU A 69 14.98 -9.61 18.60
N PRO A 70 16.23 -9.37 19.06
CA PRO A 70 16.79 -10.08 20.20
C PRO A 70 16.01 -9.90 21.50
N ALA A 71 15.29 -8.79 21.66
CA ALA A 71 14.47 -8.51 22.85
C ALA A 71 13.23 -9.40 22.97
N LEU A 72 12.86 -10.11 21.91
CA LEU A 72 11.68 -10.98 21.85
C LEU A 72 12.01 -12.48 21.96
N GLY A 73 13.29 -12.85 22.08
CA GLY A 73 13.72 -14.23 22.02
C GLY A 73 13.49 -14.84 20.63
N ASP A 74 12.94 -16.05 20.58
CA ASP A 74 12.73 -16.81 19.32
C ASP A 74 11.49 -16.35 18.50
N GLN A 75 10.92 -15.21 18.80
CA GLN A 75 9.82 -14.67 17.99
C GLN A 75 10.36 -14.14 16.65
N LEU A 76 10.19 -14.94 15.63
CA LEU A 76 10.58 -14.61 14.26
C LEU A 76 9.70 -13.49 13.71
N ILE A 77 10.29 -12.64 12.87
CA ILE A 77 9.51 -11.82 11.94
C ILE A 77 8.71 -12.80 11.06
N ASN A 78 7.40 -12.67 11.10
CA ASN A 78 6.54 -13.39 10.19
C ASN A 78 6.30 -12.50 8.96
N ASP A 79 6.60 -13.04 7.78
CA ASP A 79 6.34 -12.41 6.47
C ASP A 79 5.46 -13.38 5.68
N GLU A 80 4.18 -13.08 5.63
CA GLU A 80 3.17 -13.88 4.96
C GLU A 80 2.75 -13.17 3.68
N ASN A 81 2.68 -13.92 2.58
CA ASN A 81 2.14 -13.45 1.31
C ASN A 81 1.15 -14.48 0.79
N PHE A 82 -0.08 -14.05 0.48
CA PHE A 82 -1.14 -14.93 0.03
C PHE A 82 -2.09 -14.22 -0.93
N ASP A 83 -2.68 -15.01 -1.82
CA ASP A 83 -3.67 -14.56 -2.79
C ASP A 83 -5.08 -14.88 -2.30
N TRP A 84 -6.01 -14.01 -2.63
CA TRP A 84 -7.42 -14.18 -2.39
C TRP A 84 -8.23 -13.70 -3.59
N THR A 85 -9.19 -14.50 -4.01
CA THR A 85 -10.01 -14.24 -5.19
C THR A 85 -11.47 -14.09 -4.83
N THR A 86 -12.10 -13.08 -5.41
CA THR A 86 -13.56 -12.89 -5.38
C THR A 86 -14.11 -12.83 -6.79
N GLU A 87 -15.42 -12.71 -6.91
CA GLU A 87 -16.09 -12.45 -8.18
C GLU A 87 -15.61 -11.14 -8.83
N TYR A 88 -15.35 -10.11 -8.01
CA TYR A 88 -15.08 -8.74 -8.46
C TYR A 88 -13.60 -8.42 -8.62
N SER A 89 -12.74 -9.08 -7.88
CA SER A 89 -11.30 -8.75 -7.84
C SER A 89 -10.45 -9.94 -7.41
N ASP A 90 -9.23 -9.95 -7.89
CA ASP A 90 -8.14 -10.74 -7.35
C ASP A 90 -7.29 -9.87 -6.44
N TYR A 91 -6.84 -10.42 -5.33
CA TYR A 91 -6.07 -9.74 -4.30
C TYR A 91 -4.77 -10.47 -4.05
N ASN A 92 -3.70 -9.71 -3.85
CA ASN A 92 -2.49 -10.18 -3.21
C ASN A 92 -2.30 -9.42 -1.91
N ILE A 93 -2.10 -10.13 -0.82
CA ILE A 93 -2.00 -9.58 0.53
C ILE A 93 -0.65 -10.02 1.13
N ARG A 94 0.12 -9.04 1.58
CA ARG A 94 1.37 -9.27 2.32
C ARG A 94 1.26 -8.71 3.72
N VAL A 95 1.64 -9.51 4.72
CA VAL A 95 1.63 -9.11 6.12
C VAL A 95 2.99 -9.40 6.73
N VAL A 96 3.66 -8.36 7.21
CA VAL A 96 4.91 -8.48 7.97
C VAL A 96 4.64 -8.11 9.43
N ARG A 97 5.14 -8.94 10.35
CA ARG A 97 5.00 -8.72 11.80
C ARG A 97 6.36 -8.57 12.45
N GLY A 98 6.41 -7.71 13.47
CA GLY A 98 7.64 -7.49 14.20
C GLY A 98 7.45 -6.89 15.60
N PRO A 99 8.55 -6.62 16.31
CA PRO A 99 8.51 -6.24 17.74
C PRO A 99 8.12 -4.79 17.99
N VAL A 100 8.38 -3.89 17.06
CA VAL A 100 8.10 -2.45 17.19
C VAL A 100 6.94 -2.07 16.30
N ILE A 101 7.05 -2.37 15.01
CA ILE A 101 5.91 -2.36 14.09
C ILE A 101 5.30 -3.76 14.15
N GLU A 102 4.21 -3.88 14.90
CA GLU A 102 3.56 -5.17 15.17
C GLU A 102 3.02 -5.81 13.90
N LYS A 103 2.49 -4.99 13.00
CA LYS A 103 1.92 -5.44 11.75
C LYS A 103 2.08 -4.36 10.68
N THR A 104 2.57 -4.76 9.53
CA THR A 104 2.44 -4.00 8.28
C THR A 104 1.67 -4.86 7.30
N GLY A 105 0.50 -4.40 6.91
CA GLY A 105 -0.35 -5.05 5.93
C GLY A 105 -0.32 -4.27 4.61
N ARG A 106 -0.14 -4.96 3.49
CA ARG A 106 -0.31 -4.40 2.16
C ARG A 106 -1.31 -5.25 1.38
N MET A 107 -2.24 -4.60 0.71
CA MET A 107 -3.16 -5.23 -0.21
C MET A 107 -3.06 -4.59 -1.59
N LEU A 108 -2.80 -5.42 -2.59
CA LEU A 108 -2.99 -5.10 -4.00
C LEU A 108 -4.27 -5.75 -4.48
N SER A 109 -5.04 -5.09 -5.32
CA SER A 109 -6.12 -5.77 -6.03
C SER A 109 -6.14 -5.43 -7.51
N GLU A 110 -6.54 -6.42 -8.28
CA GLU A 110 -6.89 -6.31 -9.68
C GLU A 110 -8.40 -6.45 -9.83
N GLY A 111 -9.06 -5.40 -10.34
CA GLY A 111 -10.49 -5.42 -10.61
C GLY A 111 -10.80 -6.27 -11.84
N LYS A 112 -11.71 -7.22 -11.72
CA LYS A 112 -12.20 -8.07 -12.84
C LYS A 112 -13.44 -7.48 -13.48
N MET A 113 -14.30 -6.90 -12.66
CA MET A 113 -15.53 -6.26 -13.08
C MET A 113 -15.90 -5.14 -12.11
N THR A 114 -16.86 -4.34 -12.49
CA THR A 114 -17.37 -3.26 -11.65
C THR A 114 -18.03 -3.81 -10.40
N SER A 115 -17.60 -3.34 -9.25
CA SER A 115 -18.20 -3.75 -7.97
C SER A 115 -19.63 -3.22 -7.81
N PRO A 116 -20.51 -3.93 -7.10
CA PRO A 116 -21.85 -3.45 -6.80
C PRO A 116 -21.85 -2.04 -6.18
N GLY A 117 -22.81 -1.22 -6.59
CA GLY A 117 -22.93 0.17 -6.10
C GLY A 117 -22.08 1.20 -6.82
N ARG A 118 -21.27 0.81 -7.81
CA ARG A 118 -20.50 1.71 -8.68
C ARG A 118 -21.22 2.10 -9.98
N GLY A 119 -22.52 1.79 -10.09
CA GLY A 119 -23.33 2.06 -11.28
C GLY A 119 -23.14 0.99 -12.36
N ASP A 120 -23.68 1.29 -13.57
CA ASP A 120 -23.70 0.36 -14.69
C ASP A 120 -22.45 0.46 -15.60
N LYS A 121 -21.36 1.03 -15.09
CA LYS A 121 -20.13 1.20 -15.86
C LYS A 121 -19.37 -0.12 -15.98
N THR A 122 -18.92 -0.44 -17.18
CA THR A 122 -18.06 -1.62 -17.40
C THR A 122 -16.61 -1.27 -17.15
N LEU A 123 -15.97 -2.00 -16.23
CA LEU A 123 -14.56 -1.83 -15.89
C LEU A 123 -13.68 -2.42 -17.00
N VAL A 124 -12.79 -1.63 -17.56
CA VAL A 124 -11.74 -2.07 -18.49
C VAL A 124 -10.49 -2.49 -17.71
N TRP A 125 -10.04 -1.65 -16.79
CA TRP A 125 -8.86 -1.89 -15.97
C TRP A 125 -9.00 -1.17 -14.64
N GLY A 126 -8.54 -1.78 -13.56
CA GLY A 126 -8.56 -1.15 -12.25
C GLY A 126 -7.58 -1.79 -11.29
N ARG A 127 -6.95 -0.95 -10.46
CA ARG A 127 -6.06 -1.35 -9.38
C ARG A 127 -6.39 -0.61 -8.11
N PHE A 128 -6.22 -1.32 -7.01
CA PHE A 128 -6.29 -0.77 -5.66
C PHE A 128 -5.01 -1.14 -4.93
N TYR A 129 -4.45 -0.18 -4.21
CA TYR A 129 -3.31 -0.34 -3.33
C TYR A 129 -3.69 0.16 -1.95
N SER A 130 -3.40 -0.63 -0.92
CA SER A 130 -3.57 -0.23 0.47
C SER A 130 -2.36 -0.66 1.27
N ILE A 131 -1.93 0.18 2.21
CA ILE A 131 -0.92 -0.13 3.19
C ILE A 131 -1.35 0.35 4.57
N ASP A 132 -1.21 -0.54 5.56
CA ASP A 132 -1.46 -0.29 6.97
C ASP A 132 -0.20 -0.54 7.77
N ILE A 133 0.19 0.42 8.61
CA ILE A 133 1.35 0.29 9.48
C ILE A 133 0.89 0.47 10.92
N HIS A 134 0.95 -0.64 11.68
CA HIS A 134 0.48 -0.72 13.05
C HIS A 134 1.66 -0.81 14.03
N PRO A 135 1.99 0.26 14.76
CA PRO A 135 2.90 0.19 15.88
C PRO A 135 2.37 -0.73 16.97
N LYS A 136 3.26 -1.44 17.68
CA LYS A 136 2.87 -2.27 18.82
C LYS A 136 2.33 -1.47 19.99
N THR A 137 2.84 -0.26 20.17
CA THR A 137 2.37 0.64 21.22
C THR A 137 1.17 1.45 20.74
N PRO A 138 0.09 1.53 21.53
CA PRO A 138 -1.05 2.39 21.24
C PRO A 138 -0.74 3.89 21.39
N LEU A 139 0.47 4.23 21.84
CA LEU A 139 0.91 5.64 22.01
C LEU A 139 1.30 6.28 20.66
N VAL A 140 1.48 5.48 19.61
CA VAL A 140 1.80 5.97 18.27
C VAL A 140 0.64 5.63 17.34
N GLY A 141 0.25 6.58 16.50
CA GLY A 141 -0.83 6.41 15.55
C GLY A 141 -0.52 5.36 14.48
N MET A 142 -1.57 4.71 14.00
CA MET A 142 -1.55 3.79 12.87
C MET A 142 -1.56 4.60 11.57
N LEU A 143 -0.64 4.33 10.65
CA LEU A 143 -0.73 4.87 9.30
C LEU A 143 -1.59 3.96 8.44
N HIS A 144 -2.55 4.54 7.74
CA HIS A 144 -3.35 3.87 6.73
C HIS A 144 -3.36 4.72 5.46
N ALA A 145 -2.98 4.13 4.35
CA ALA A 145 -3.02 4.80 3.05
C ALA A 145 -3.63 3.88 2.00
N THR A 146 -4.49 4.44 1.16
CA THR A 146 -5.09 3.72 0.04
C THR A 146 -5.08 4.55 -1.22
N LEU A 147 -5.07 3.87 -2.35
CA LEU A 147 -5.18 4.47 -3.67
C LEU A 147 -5.94 3.53 -4.58
N VAL A 148 -6.88 4.06 -5.36
CA VAL A 148 -7.61 3.34 -6.39
C VAL A 148 -7.58 4.11 -7.70
N LEU A 149 -7.39 3.39 -8.80
CA LEU A 149 -7.51 3.89 -10.16
C LEU A 149 -8.29 2.89 -11.00
N GLN A 150 -9.29 3.38 -11.72
CA GLN A 150 -10.18 2.58 -12.56
C GLN A 150 -10.43 3.28 -13.89
N PHE A 151 -10.37 2.53 -14.99
CA PHE A 151 -10.74 2.98 -16.32
C PHE A 151 -11.97 2.20 -16.79
N PHE A 152 -12.96 2.91 -17.35
CA PHE A 152 -14.22 2.34 -17.78
C PHE A 152 -14.39 2.44 -19.30
N GLU A 153 -15.26 1.60 -19.89
CA GLU A 153 -15.54 1.59 -21.33
C GLU A 153 -16.07 2.93 -21.88
N ASP A 154 -16.75 3.71 -21.03
CA ASP A 154 -17.23 5.05 -21.39
C ASP A 154 -16.11 6.13 -21.38
N ASN A 155 -14.84 5.71 -21.28
CA ASN A 155 -13.66 6.55 -21.13
C ASN A 155 -13.63 7.39 -19.85
N SER A 156 -14.51 7.14 -18.90
CA SER A 156 -14.42 7.79 -17.60
C SER A 156 -13.33 7.15 -16.76
N ILE A 157 -12.75 7.95 -15.86
CA ILE A 157 -11.71 7.53 -14.92
C ILE A 157 -12.27 7.65 -13.51
N GLY A 158 -12.17 6.59 -12.74
CA GLY A 158 -12.43 6.58 -11.31
C GLY A 158 -11.12 6.61 -10.54
N THR A 159 -10.95 7.63 -9.71
CA THR A 159 -9.81 7.71 -8.79
C THR A 159 -10.31 7.95 -7.38
N GLY A 160 -9.53 7.55 -6.40
CA GLY A 160 -9.82 7.82 -5.01
C GLY A 160 -8.73 7.26 -4.11
N GLY A 161 -8.82 7.60 -2.86
CA GLY A 161 -7.88 7.12 -1.86
C GLY A 161 -8.04 7.91 -0.58
N TRP A 162 -7.29 7.50 0.41
CA TRP A 162 -7.13 8.27 1.63
C TRP A 162 -5.76 8.07 2.22
N LEU A 163 -5.33 9.05 2.96
CA LEU A 163 -4.18 8.98 3.84
C LEU A 163 -4.67 9.37 5.23
N ASP A 164 -4.52 8.47 6.17
CA ASP A 164 -5.06 8.62 7.51
C ASP A 164 -4.02 8.21 8.55
N MET A 165 -4.02 8.92 9.67
CA MET A 165 -3.31 8.51 10.87
C MET A 165 -4.35 8.28 11.98
N MET A 166 -4.70 7.02 12.19
CA MET A 166 -5.65 6.61 13.21
C MET A 166 -4.97 6.58 14.58
N PRO A 167 -5.29 7.48 15.48
CA PRO A 167 -4.62 7.56 16.75
C PRO A 167 -5.11 6.50 17.73
N GLY A 168 -4.20 5.68 18.24
CA GLY A 168 -4.41 5.00 19.51
C GLY A 168 -4.35 6.03 20.67
N THR A 169 -3.27 6.80 20.68
CA THR A 169 -3.15 8.03 21.48
C THR A 169 -2.99 9.20 20.54
N ARG A 170 -3.75 10.25 20.78
CA ARG A 170 -3.74 11.46 19.96
C ARG A 170 -2.56 12.32 20.34
N ILE A 171 -1.63 12.47 19.42
CA ILE A 171 -0.49 13.37 19.54
C ILE A 171 -0.75 14.52 18.56
N PRO A 172 -1.17 15.71 19.04
CA PRO A 172 -1.55 16.82 18.16
C PRO A 172 -0.44 17.23 17.20
N GLU A 173 0.81 17.13 17.63
CA GLU A 173 1.98 17.47 16.84
C GLU A 173 2.17 16.54 15.63
N ASP A 174 1.86 15.23 15.79
CA ASP A 174 1.94 14.26 14.70
C ASP A 174 0.85 14.50 13.65
N LEU A 175 -0.36 14.84 14.10
CA LEU A 175 -1.47 15.19 13.22
C LEU A 175 -1.19 16.49 12.45
N GLU A 176 -0.68 17.51 13.12
CA GLU A 176 -0.32 18.76 12.46
C GLU A 176 0.83 18.57 11.48
N PHE A 177 1.82 17.72 11.81
CA PHE A 177 2.90 17.35 10.90
C PHE A 177 2.37 16.65 9.63
N LEU A 178 1.45 15.67 9.77
CA LEU A 178 0.85 14.98 8.63
C LEU A 178 0.07 15.96 7.77
N LYS A 179 -0.75 16.81 8.40
CA LYS A 179 -1.54 17.82 7.72
C LYS A 179 -0.64 18.78 6.94
N GLN A 180 0.36 19.37 7.58
CA GLN A 180 1.26 20.33 6.94
C GLN A 180 2.01 19.69 5.78
N THR A 181 2.56 18.48 5.99
CA THR A 181 3.29 17.75 4.93
C THR A 181 2.41 17.50 3.70
N THR A 182 1.14 17.18 3.93
CA THR A 182 0.19 16.91 2.84
C THR A 182 -0.24 18.20 2.15
N ASP A 183 -0.50 19.27 2.91
CA ASP A 183 -0.84 20.58 2.36
C ASP A 183 0.30 21.12 1.49
N ASP A 184 1.53 21.08 1.97
CA ASP A 184 2.73 21.51 1.23
C ASP A 184 2.89 20.73 -0.08
N TYR A 185 2.60 19.40 -0.05
CA TYR A 185 2.64 18.57 -1.25
C TYR A 185 1.59 19.00 -2.28
N PHE A 186 0.34 19.20 -1.87
CA PHE A 186 -0.73 19.64 -2.76
C PHE A 186 -0.44 21.03 -3.33
N GLU A 187 0.01 21.97 -2.51
CA GLU A 187 0.39 23.32 -2.97
C GLU A 187 1.50 23.28 -4.01
N LYS A 188 2.54 22.47 -3.76
CA LYS A 188 3.66 22.28 -4.71
C LYS A 188 3.19 21.78 -6.08
N HIS A 189 2.12 21.00 -6.10
CA HIS A 189 1.54 20.43 -7.32
C HIS A 189 0.34 21.24 -7.85
N ASN A 190 0.11 22.46 -7.35
CA ASN A 190 -1.00 23.33 -7.72
C ASN A 190 -2.38 22.69 -7.52
N ALA A 191 -2.50 21.78 -6.57
CA ALA A 191 -3.76 21.14 -6.20
C ALA A 191 -4.42 21.88 -5.04
N ASN A 192 -5.75 22.07 -5.13
CA ASN A 192 -6.50 22.74 -4.07
C ASN A 192 -6.77 21.79 -2.91
N THR A 193 -6.01 21.91 -1.85
CA THR A 193 -6.11 21.08 -0.66
C THR A 193 -7.52 21.05 -0.05
N ALA A 194 -8.24 22.18 -0.08
CA ALA A 194 -9.59 22.26 0.49
C ALA A 194 -10.61 21.36 -0.23
N LEU A 195 -10.36 20.98 -1.49
CA LEU A 195 -11.23 20.05 -2.22
C LEU A 195 -11.00 18.60 -1.84
N TYR A 196 -9.79 18.27 -1.38
CA TYR A 196 -9.38 16.89 -1.12
C TYR A 196 -9.36 16.56 0.37
N ARG A 197 -9.29 17.58 1.25
CA ARG A 197 -9.32 17.37 2.68
C ARG A 197 -10.75 17.20 3.19
N ARG A 198 -11.01 16.09 3.85
CA ARG A 198 -12.26 15.84 4.57
C ARG A 198 -11.96 15.28 5.95
N LEU A 199 -12.83 15.57 6.90
CA LEU A 199 -12.83 14.89 8.19
C LEU A 199 -13.63 13.59 8.06
N VAL A 200 -12.98 12.46 8.32
CA VAL A 200 -13.58 11.12 8.17
C VAL A 200 -14.66 10.88 9.21
N CYS A 201 -14.45 11.33 10.43
CA CYS A 201 -15.37 11.16 11.53
C CYS A 201 -15.87 12.51 12.03
N LYS A 202 -17.12 12.82 11.74
CA LYS A 202 -17.80 13.97 12.35
C LYS A 202 -17.84 13.77 13.86
N GLY A 203 -17.08 14.59 14.62
CA GLY A 203 -16.98 14.51 16.08
C GLY A 203 -15.66 13.94 16.61
N THR A 204 -14.79 13.42 15.75
CA THR A 204 -13.39 13.22 16.06
C THR A 204 -12.60 14.22 15.23
N GLU A 205 -12.26 15.35 15.82
CA GLU A 205 -11.55 16.47 15.16
C GLU A 205 -10.13 16.09 14.68
N ASP A 206 -9.75 14.82 14.79
CA ASP A 206 -8.38 14.37 14.78
C ASP A 206 -8.03 13.42 13.64
N THR A 207 -9.01 13.02 12.82
CA THR A 207 -8.76 12.21 11.63
C THR A 207 -8.83 13.09 10.40
N ILE A 208 -7.75 13.13 9.64
CA ILE A 208 -7.65 13.90 8.41
C ILE A 208 -7.61 12.93 7.24
N GLU A 209 -8.58 13.04 6.36
CA GLU A 209 -8.69 12.27 5.15
C GLU A 209 -8.42 13.16 3.93
N TYR A 210 -7.65 12.64 2.98
CA TYR A 210 -7.36 13.28 1.70
C TYR A 210 -7.87 12.38 0.58
N TRP A 211 -8.67 12.96 -0.34
CA TRP A 211 -9.27 12.29 -1.48
C TRP A 211 -8.59 12.68 -2.79
#